data_4bc724e380ccfdfcda415cf2926b658c
#
_entry.id   4bc724e380ccfdfcda415cf2926b658c
#
_cell.length_a   1.000
_cell.length_b   1.000
_cell.length_c   1.000
_cell.angle_alpha   90.00
_cell.angle_beta   90.00
_cell.angle_gamma   90.00
#
_symmetry.space_group_name_H-M   'P 1'
#
loop_
_entity.id
_entity.type
_entity.pdbx_description
1 polymer ?
#
loop_
_entity_poly.entity_id
_entity_poly.type
_entity_poly.pdbx_seq_one_letter_code
_entity_poly.pdbx_strand_id
1 'polypeptide(L)'
;MYEETTIAAIATAPGEGGIGIVRISGLSACEVADRMFTTKKLASMKDAVPYMMYFGHVHRSGRKVDEGLAVYMKAPHSYTGEDVVEIQIHGSMEALRETLELALENGAVLASRGEFTKRAFLNGRLDLSQAEAVMDIIEAKGSAALSQAESHLSGALSRFVKKSRDELTDLITKLEVTIDYPEEDLEDLTNEEIAEGLTAIEKSLSSLLKRSEEGRIIKEGLCTAIVGRPNAGKSSLLNALLQEDRAIVTDIPGTTRDTIEESIKIGGVPLVLMDTAGLRETNNKVEKIGIERAKESMAKADLVLAVIDGSQPLSEEDKTLLKNLKGRKAMVILNKYDLPQEIGEKEIHEAAGDIPVVPISARYGSGMEELEEALRHLTEHQDRDAGRELFLTNLRHVDLVKKALEAVHRAQESLSAGMPADCITVDLVEAWNRMGEITGETVDNELINTIFERFCVGK
;
A
#
# COMPACT_ATOMS: atom_id res chain seq x y z
N MET A 1 24.43 16.85 5.68
CA MET A 1 25.04 16.45 6.96
C MET A 1 23.87 16.12 7.88
N TYR A 2 23.76 14.88 8.29
CA TYR A 2 22.70 14.42 9.18
C TYR A 2 22.96 15.03 10.54
N GLU A 3 22.02 15.78 11.11
CA GLU A 3 22.15 16.26 12.48
C GLU A 3 22.08 15.03 13.40
N GLU A 4 23.14 14.80 14.20
CA GLU A 4 23.24 13.72 15.20
C GLU A 4 22.29 13.98 16.39
N THR A 5 21.07 14.41 16.12
CA THR A 5 20.08 14.73 17.15
C THR A 5 19.40 13.47 17.67
N THR A 6 19.21 13.39 18.98
CA THR A 6 18.35 12.36 19.58
C THR A 6 16.90 12.79 19.44
N ILE A 7 16.05 11.92 18.84
CA ILE A 7 14.65 12.19 18.60
C ILE A 7 13.75 11.39 19.53
N ALA A 8 12.55 11.91 19.78
CA ALA A 8 11.52 11.18 20.53
C ALA A 8 10.12 11.38 19.93
N ALA A 9 9.29 10.36 20.03
CA ALA A 9 7.87 10.44 19.68
C ALA A 9 7.05 9.36 20.38
N ILE A 10 5.71 9.55 20.41
CA ILE A 10 4.76 8.50 20.75
C ILE A 10 4.69 7.54 19.54
N ALA A 11 4.99 6.26 19.77
CA ALA A 11 5.10 5.24 18.72
C ALA A 11 3.84 4.36 18.59
N THR A 12 2.89 4.47 19.49
CA THR A 12 1.57 3.79 19.44
C THR A 12 0.53 4.68 18.78
N ALA A 13 -0.52 4.08 18.24
CA ALA A 13 -1.64 4.80 17.66
C ALA A 13 -2.27 5.75 18.72
N PRO A 14 -2.73 6.96 18.33
CA PRO A 14 -3.41 7.86 19.23
C PRO A 14 -4.74 7.26 19.70
N GLY A 15 -5.02 7.38 21.00
CA GLY A 15 -6.25 6.86 21.61
C GLY A 15 -5.98 6.25 22.98
N GLU A 16 -7.05 5.89 23.69
CA GLU A 16 -6.97 5.19 24.97
C GLU A 16 -6.71 3.71 24.75
N GLY A 17 -5.71 3.16 25.44
CA GLY A 17 -5.31 1.75 25.29
C GLY A 17 -4.67 1.20 26.55
N GLY A 18 -4.42 -0.12 26.58
CA GLY A 18 -3.74 -0.75 27.72
C GLY A 18 -2.27 -0.34 27.83
N ILE A 19 -1.60 -0.09 26.71
CA ILE A 19 -0.17 0.24 26.63
C ILE A 19 0.03 1.38 25.64
N GLY A 20 0.89 2.33 26.02
CA GLY A 20 1.40 3.36 25.14
C GLY A 20 2.94 3.37 25.18
N ILE A 21 3.57 3.73 24.08
CA ILE A 21 5.03 3.69 23.90
C ILE A 21 5.55 5.06 23.50
N VAL A 22 6.52 5.56 24.26
CA VAL A 22 7.38 6.68 23.84
C VAL A 22 8.71 6.08 23.40
N ARG A 23 9.10 6.36 22.17
CA ARG A 23 10.37 5.90 21.57
C ARG A 23 11.36 7.05 21.49
N ILE A 24 12.59 6.78 21.88
CA ILE A 24 13.73 7.72 21.85
C ILE A 24 14.83 7.05 21.02
N SER A 25 15.37 7.74 20.01
CA SER A 25 16.44 7.20 19.13
C SER A 25 17.54 8.22 18.93
N GLY A 26 18.77 7.78 18.97
CA GLY A 26 19.98 8.58 18.76
C GLY A 26 21.05 8.35 19.81
N LEU A 27 22.19 9.03 19.67
CA LEU A 27 23.38 8.82 20.51
C LEU A 27 23.13 9.04 22.01
N SER A 28 22.21 9.96 22.37
CA SER A 28 21.88 10.27 23.76
C SER A 28 20.60 9.58 24.26
N ALA A 29 20.07 8.58 23.54
CA ALA A 29 18.81 7.94 23.90
C ALA A 29 18.78 7.37 25.32
N CYS A 30 19.86 6.71 25.75
CA CYS A 30 19.99 6.20 27.11
C CYS A 30 20.07 7.31 28.14
N GLU A 31 20.82 8.39 27.88
CA GLU A 31 20.95 9.53 28.81
C GLU A 31 19.66 10.29 29.00
N VAL A 32 18.89 10.46 27.92
CA VAL A 32 17.52 11.06 28.00
C VAL A 32 16.62 10.18 28.85
N ALA A 33 16.63 8.86 28.61
CA ALA A 33 15.82 7.91 29.36
C ALA A 33 16.19 7.88 30.85
N ASP A 34 17.48 7.90 31.21
CA ASP A 34 17.98 7.87 32.61
C ASP A 34 17.51 9.07 33.43
N ARG A 35 17.29 10.24 32.78
CA ARG A 35 16.83 11.45 33.45
C ARG A 35 15.34 11.45 33.77
N MET A 36 14.56 10.58 33.13
CA MET A 36 13.11 10.54 33.26
C MET A 36 12.55 9.21 33.74
N PHE A 37 13.32 8.12 33.65
CA PHE A 37 12.90 6.77 34.05
C PHE A 37 13.85 6.18 35.05
N THR A 38 13.35 5.58 36.13
CA THR A 38 14.16 4.91 37.15
C THR A 38 13.70 3.47 37.35
N THR A 39 14.67 2.57 37.47
CA THR A 39 14.46 1.18 37.83
C THR A 39 15.37 0.79 38.99
N LYS A 40 14.92 -0.15 39.82
CA LYS A 40 15.74 -0.66 40.93
C LYS A 40 16.88 -1.60 40.48
N LYS A 41 16.86 -2.03 39.21
CA LYS A 41 17.78 -3.06 38.70
C LYS A 41 19.02 -2.49 38.00
N LEU A 42 18.97 -1.25 37.55
CA LEU A 42 20.04 -0.61 36.76
C LEU A 42 20.29 0.80 37.27
N ALA A 43 21.55 1.22 37.23
CA ALA A 43 21.95 2.60 37.45
C ALA A 43 21.78 3.47 36.18
N SER A 44 21.95 2.87 35.01
CA SER A 44 21.78 3.53 33.70
C SER A 44 21.23 2.53 32.67
N MET A 45 20.46 3.02 31.72
CA MET A 45 19.98 2.23 30.57
C MET A 45 21.12 1.75 29.67
N LYS A 46 22.31 2.38 29.70
CA LYS A 46 23.52 1.89 29.02
C LYS A 46 24.01 0.54 29.55
N ASP A 47 23.70 0.22 30.82
CA ASP A 47 24.05 -1.05 31.45
C ASP A 47 23.00 -2.14 31.23
N ALA A 48 21.91 -1.81 30.55
CA ALA A 48 20.84 -2.75 30.27
C ALA A 48 21.28 -3.83 29.28
N VAL A 49 20.85 -5.06 29.54
CA VAL A 49 20.96 -6.13 28.53
C VAL A 49 20.04 -5.77 27.38
N PRO A 50 20.54 -5.67 26.14
CA PRO A 50 19.71 -5.32 25.00
C PRO A 50 18.48 -6.22 24.87
N TYR A 51 17.34 -5.62 24.52
CA TYR A 51 16.03 -6.30 24.38
C TYR A 51 15.45 -6.90 25.66
N MET A 52 16.04 -6.65 26.84
CA MET A 52 15.45 -7.01 28.13
C MET A 52 14.59 -5.86 28.64
N MET A 53 13.42 -6.20 29.14
CA MET A 53 12.48 -5.24 29.75
C MET A 53 12.78 -5.03 31.23
N TYR A 54 12.81 -3.78 31.65
CA TYR A 54 13.06 -3.37 33.03
C TYR A 54 11.84 -2.61 33.58
N PHE A 55 11.23 -3.14 34.63
CA PHE A 55 10.16 -2.45 35.35
C PHE A 55 10.71 -1.26 36.11
N GLY A 56 10.00 -0.13 36.04
CA GLY A 56 10.39 1.11 36.69
C GLY A 56 9.29 2.16 36.67
N HIS A 57 9.67 3.41 36.86
CA HIS A 57 8.75 4.54 36.97
C HIS A 57 9.25 5.72 36.14
N VAL A 58 8.32 6.36 35.43
CA VAL A 58 8.52 7.68 34.86
C VAL A 58 8.27 8.73 35.93
N HIS A 59 9.17 9.69 36.06
CA HIS A 59 9.07 10.75 37.06
C HIS A 59 9.44 12.13 36.52
N ARG A 60 8.78 13.17 37.03
CA ARG A 60 9.07 14.58 36.78
C ARG A 60 9.36 15.28 38.10
N SER A 61 10.58 15.77 38.27
CA SER A 61 10.98 16.52 39.50
C SER A 61 10.63 15.80 40.82
N GLY A 62 10.81 14.48 40.89
CA GLY A 62 10.49 13.67 42.07
C GLY A 62 9.03 13.22 42.17
N ARG A 63 8.10 13.71 41.34
CA ARG A 63 6.72 13.21 41.22
C ARG A 63 6.68 12.03 40.27
N LYS A 64 6.10 10.92 40.68
CA LYS A 64 5.78 9.78 39.82
C LYS A 64 4.70 10.22 38.81
N VAL A 65 4.99 10.05 37.51
CA VAL A 65 4.06 10.27 36.42
C VAL A 65 3.29 8.97 36.17
N ASP A 66 4.03 7.88 35.91
CA ASP A 66 3.46 6.57 35.67
C ASP A 66 4.48 5.48 36.01
N GLU A 67 4.05 4.22 36.01
CA GLU A 67 4.91 3.04 36.07
C GLU A 67 4.86 2.29 34.75
N GLY A 68 5.95 1.58 34.42
CA GLY A 68 6.00 0.87 33.16
C GLY A 68 7.28 0.09 32.95
N LEU A 69 7.55 -0.20 31.71
CA LEU A 69 8.70 -0.97 31.28
C LEU A 69 9.58 -0.12 30.37
N ALA A 70 10.89 -0.22 30.51
CA ALA A 70 11.84 0.33 29.54
C ALA A 70 12.63 -0.80 28.92
N VAL A 71 12.91 -0.67 27.60
CA VAL A 71 13.74 -1.58 26.85
C VAL A 71 14.78 -0.79 26.05
N TYR A 72 16.03 -1.26 26.09
CA TYR A 72 17.12 -0.71 25.32
C TYR A 72 17.43 -1.62 24.14
N MET A 73 17.53 -1.04 22.95
CA MET A 73 17.94 -1.68 21.71
C MET A 73 19.23 -1.01 21.23
N LYS A 74 20.34 -1.75 21.34
CA LYS A 74 21.68 -1.23 21.07
C LYS A 74 21.98 -1.18 19.57
N ALA A 75 22.57 -0.09 19.12
CA ALA A 75 23.12 0.03 17.78
C ALA A 75 24.12 -1.10 17.45
N PRO A 76 24.22 -1.60 16.20
CA PRO A 76 23.33 -1.28 15.06
C PRO A 76 22.03 -2.11 15.04
N HIS A 77 21.81 -2.97 16.03
CA HIS A 77 20.71 -3.92 16.11
C HIS A 77 19.46 -3.26 16.76
N SER A 78 18.92 -2.21 16.12
CA SER A 78 17.71 -1.51 16.53
C SER A 78 16.85 -1.19 15.31
N TYR A 79 15.69 -0.56 15.48
CA TYR A 79 14.86 -0.17 14.34
C TYR A 79 15.51 0.85 13.44
N THR A 80 16.14 1.87 14.01
CA THR A 80 16.81 2.96 13.27
C THR A 80 18.27 2.67 12.92
N GLY A 81 18.87 1.59 13.48
CA GLY A 81 20.31 1.37 13.44
C GLY A 81 21.08 2.21 14.47
N GLU A 82 20.43 3.07 15.23
CA GLU A 82 20.97 3.87 16.33
C GLU A 82 20.67 3.21 17.68
N ASP A 83 21.16 3.79 18.78
CA ASP A 83 20.68 3.44 20.11
C ASP A 83 19.23 3.87 20.29
N VAL A 84 18.36 2.94 20.70
CA VAL A 84 16.94 3.18 20.89
C VAL A 84 16.51 2.76 22.28
N VAL A 85 15.77 3.63 22.97
CA VAL A 85 15.07 3.29 24.21
C VAL A 85 13.57 3.46 23.99
N GLU A 86 12.80 2.43 24.33
CA GLU A 86 11.33 2.53 24.40
C GLU A 86 10.88 2.48 25.84
N ILE A 87 10.03 3.42 26.21
CA ILE A 87 9.35 3.49 27.50
C ILE A 87 7.89 3.15 27.28
N GLN A 88 7.46 2.02 27.83
CA GLN A 88 6.11 1.48 27.72
C GLN A 88 5.36 1.75 29.02
N ILE A 89 4.30 2.55 28.94
CA ILE A 89 3.48 2.97 30.09
C ILE A 89 2.01 2.68 29.81
N HIS A 90 1.12 3.05 30.71
CA HIS A 90 -0.31 2.94 30.43
C HIS A 90 -0.70 3.84 29.25
N GLY A 91 -1.59 3.35 28.39
CA GLY A 91 -2.01 4.03 27.16
C GLY A 91 -2.95 5.23 27.39
N SER A 92 -2.69 6.02 28.42
CA SER A 92 -3.35 7.31 28.64
C SER A 92 -2.67 8.38 27.79
N MET A 93 -3.45 9.11 27.00
CA MET A 93 -2.91 10.21 26.16
C MET A 93 -2.18 11.26 26.98
N GLU A 94 -2.65 11.55 28.21
CA GLU A 94 -2.01 12.52 29.10
C GLU A 94 -0.67 12.00 29.64
N ALA A 95 -0.59 10.72 30.05
CA ALA A 95 0.65 10.11 30.50
C ALA A 95 1.69 10.03 29.39
N LEU A 96 1.25 9.69 28.16
CA LEU A 96 2.12 9.65 26.99
C LEU A 96 2.64 11.05 26.61
N ARG A 97 1.76 12.07 26.65
CA ARG A 97 2.14 13.46 26.38
C ARG A 97 3.16 13.95 27.41
N GLU A 98 2.90 13.73 28.71
CA GLU A 98 3.83 14.13 29.77
C GLU A 98 5.17 13.39 29.66
N THR A 99 5.17 12.12 29.30
CA THR A 99 6.38 11.31 29.10
C THR A 99 7.18 11.79 27.89
N LEU A 100 6.51 12.15 26.80
CA LEU A 100 7.17 12.73 25.63
C LEU A 100 7.76 14.12 25.95
N GLU A 101 7.02 14.99 26.64
CA GLU A 101 7.52 16.29 27.09
C GLU A 101 8.78 16.14 27.94
N LEU A 102 8.81 15.16 28.84
CA LEU A 102 10.00 14.84 29.63
C LEU A 102 11.19 14.45 28.75
N ALA A 103 10.99 13.66 27.72
CA ALA A 103 12.07 13.32 26.78
C ALA A 103 12.63 14.58 26.09
N LEU A 104 11.74 15.48 25.67
CA LEU A 104 12.12 16.76 25.03
C LEU A 104 12.85 17.69 26.01
N GLU A 105 12.35 17.85 27.24
CA GLU A 105 13.00 18.63 28.31
C GLU A 105 14.40 18.09 28.66
N ASN A 106 14.65 16.80 28.47
CA ASN A 106 15.92 16.14 28.75
C ASN A 106 16.86 16.04 27.55
N GLY A 107 16.54 16.71 26.44
CA GLY A 107 17.48 16.91 25.32
C GLY A 107 17.14 16.13 24.06
N ALA A 108 16.01 15.43 24.00
CA ALA A 108 15.49 14.93 22.74
C ALA A 108 14.80 16.04 21.94
N VAL A 109 14.69 15.85 20.63
CA VAL A 109 13.92 16.69 19.71
C VAL A 109 12.70 15.90 19.28
N LEU A 110 11.57 16.58 19.06
CA LEU A 110 10.37 15.92 18.54
C LEU A 110 10.65 15.38 17.14
N ALA A 111 10.42 14.08 16.96
CA ALA A 111 10.58 13.43 15.67
C ALA A 111 9.60 13.96 14.63
N SER A 112 10.06 14.20 13.42
CA SER A 112 9.21 14.49 12.27
C SER A 112 8.49 13.24 11.77
N ARG A 113 7.56 13.39 10.83
CA ARG A 113 6.86 12.26 10.21
C ARG A 113 7.86 11.34 9.53
N GLY A 114 7.74 10.04 9.76
CA GLY A 114 8.60 9.01 9.16
C GLY A 114 10.06 9.04 9.59
N GLU A 115 10.46 9.85 10.56
CA GLU A 115 11.88 10.08 10.86
C GLU A 115 12.60 8.83 11.34
N PHE A 116 11.98 7.97 12.13
CA PHE A 116 12.61 6.72 12.56
C PHE A 116 12.87 5.78 11.36
N THR A 117 11.92 5.66 10.44
CA THR A 117 12.08 4.84 9.24
C THR A 117 13.08 5.47 8.26
N LYS A 118 13.09 6.80 8.15
CA LYS A 118 14.09 7.54 7.37
C LYS A 118 15.50 7.29 7.90
N ARG A 119 15.69 7.29 9.24
CA ARG A 119 16.98 6.94 9.86
C ARG A 119 17.36 5.48 9.59
N ALA A 120 16.41 4.55 9.65
CA ALA A 120 16.63 3.16 9.27
C ALA A 120 17.13 3.02 7.81
N PHE A 121 16.56 3.79 6.89
CA PHE A 121 17.01 3.86 5.49
C PHE A 121 18.41 4.49 5.38
N LEU A 122 18.64 5.64 5.98
CA LEU A 122 19.92 6.34 5.90
C LEU A 122 21.07 5.57 6.55
N ASN A 123 20.77 4.78 7.58
CA ASN A 123 21.73 3.88 8.23
C ASN A 123 21.89 2.52 7.52
N GLY A 124 21.27 2.35 6.34
CA GLY A 124 21.40 1.15 5.51
C GLY A 124 20.74 -0.12 6.08
N ARG A 125 19.84 0.04 7.07
CA ARG A 125 19.07 -1.09 7.61
C ARG A 125 17.93 -1.52 6.70
N LEU A 126 17.31 -0.57 6.03
CA LEU A 126 16.26 -0.75 5.03
C LEU A 126 16.65 0.00 3.75
N ASP A 127 16.29 -0.51 2.59
CA ASP A 127 16.26 0.30 1.38
C ASP A 127 14.93 1.08 1.27
N LEU A 128 14.80 1.94 0.26
CA LEU A 128 13.64 2.80 0.12
C LEU A 128 12.35 2.00 -0.13
N SER A 129 12.41 0.92 -0.92
CA SER A 129 11.25 0.06 -1.18
C SER A 129 10.79 -0.70 0.08
N GLN A 130 11.73 -1.13 0.92
CA GLN A 130 11.44 -1.74 2.22
C GLN A 130 10.87 -0.71 3.21
N ALA A 131 11.38 0.53 3.20
CA ALA A 131 10.85 1.61 4.01
C ALA A 131 9.38 1.90 3.64
N GLU A 132 9.04 2.02 2.35
CA GLU A 132 7.66 2.18 1.89
C GLU A 132 6.77 1.00 2.31
N ALA A 133 7.29 -0.23 2.28
CA ALA A 133 6.57 -1.42 2.71
C ALA A 133 6.17 -1.39 4.21
N VAL A 134 6.88 -0.66 5.07
CA VAL A 134 6.46 -0.45 6.47
C VAL A 134 5.10 0.25 6.54
N MET A 135 4.84 1.24 5.68
CA MET A 135 3.54 1.89 5.61
C MET A 135 2.49 0.98 4.99
N ASP A 136 2.85 0.24 3.94
CA ASP A 136 1.93 -0.73 3.32
C ASP A 136 1.44 -1.79 4.32
N ILE A 137 2.28 -2.23 5.27
CA ILE A 137 1.89 -3.14 6.36
C ILE A 137 0.87 -2.48 7.30
N ILE A 138 1.11 -1.21 7.67
CA ILE A 138 0.23 -0.48 8.60
C ILE A 138 -1.14 -0.19 7.98
N GLU A 139 -1.16 0.10 6.68
CA GLU A 139 -2.35 0.46 5.92
C GLU A 139 -3.07 -0.74 5.29
N ALA A 140 -2.51 -1.96 5.41
CA ALA A 140 -3.04 -3.16 4.78
C ALA A 140 -4.48 -3.45 5.20
N LYS A 141 -5.41 -3.43 4.24
CA LYS A 141 -6.85 -3.66 4.46
C LYS A 141 -7.25 -5.14 4.38
N GLY A 142 -6.33 -6.02 3.91
CA GLY A 142 -6.62 -7.44 3.74
C GLY A 142 -5.37 -8.32 3.86
N SER A 143 -5.58 -9.64 3.95
CA SER A 143 -4.49 -10.61 4.09
C SER A 143 -3.53 -10.63 2.90
N ALA A 144 -4.05 -10.47 1.69
CA ALA A 144 -3.24 -10.39 0.47
C ALA A 144 -2.36 -9.14 0.46
N ALA A 145 -2.91 -7.96 0.84
CA ALA A 145 -2.16 -6.71 0.99
C ALA A 145 -1.05 -6.84 2.03
N LEU A 146 -1.38 -7.41 3.20
CA LEU A 146 -0.40 -7.65 4.27
C LEU A 146 0.71 -8.59 3.82
N SER A 147 0.38 -9.68 3.12
CA SER A 147 1.36 -10.64 2.62
C SER A 147 2.31 -10.02 1.57
N GLN A 148 1.78 -9.17 0.67
CA GLN A 148 2.63 -8.46 -0.30
C GLN A 148 3.52 -7.41 0.39
N ALA A 149 2.98 -6.64 1.32
CA ALA A 149 3.77 -5.67 2.08
C ALA A 149 4.89 -6.35 2.89
N GLU A 150 4.61 -7.51 3.49
CA GLU A 150 5.62 -8.33 4.18
C GLU A 150 6.68 -8.87 3.20
N SER A 151 6.28 -9.34 2.02
CA SER A 151 7.20 -9.76 0.96
C SER A 151 8.12 -8.62 0.51
N HIS A 152 7.60 -7.40 0.33
CA HIS A 152 8.41 -6.22 0.02
C HIS A 152 9.35 -5.85 1.18
N LEU A 153 8.86 -5.84 2.42
CA LEU A 153 9.70 -5.57 3.60
C LEU A 153 10.81 -6.60 3.75
N SER A 154 10.56 -7.88 3.41
CA SER A 154 11.60 -8.93 3.38
C SER A 154 12.58 -8.81 2.20
N GLY A 155 12.43 -7.77 1.36
CA GLY A 155 13.34 -7.42 0.28
C GLY A 155 13.11 -8.18 -1.04
N ALA A 156 11.92 -8.69 -1.31
CA ALA A 156 11.64 -9.38 -2.57
C ALA A 156 11.82 -8.44 -3.79
N LEU A 157 11.32 -7.20 -3.69
CA LEU A 157 11.49 -6.19 -4.73
C LEU A 157 12.95 -5.76 -4.86
N SER A 158 13.64 -5.56 -3.75
CA SER A 158 15.08 -5.20 -3.73
C SER A 158 15.94 -6.25 -4.43
N ARG A 159 15.67 -7.53 -4.19
CA ARG A 159 16.36 -8.64 -4.89
C ARG A 159 16.09 -8.63 -6.39
N PHE A 160 14.85 -8.37 -6.80
CA PHE A 160 14.50 -8.24 -8.22
C PHE A 160 15.24 -7.06 -8.87
N VAL A 161 15.19 -5.88 -8.24
CA VAL A 161 15.90 -4.68 -8.71
C VAL A 161 17.38 -4.93 -8.83
N LYS A 162 18.02 -5.50 -7.79
CA LYS A 162 19.44 -5.82 -7.82
C LYS A 162 19.78 -6.76 -8.98
N LYS A 163 19.04 -7.84 -9.16
CA LYS A 163 19.26 -8.77 -10.27
C LYS A 163 19.18 -8.08 -11.63
N SER A 164 18.14 -7.26 -11.86
CA SER A 164 17.97 -6.54 -13.12
C SER A 164 19.09 -5.52 -13.36
N ARG A 165 19.57 -4.86 -12.31
CA ARG A 165 20.72 -3.94 -12.40
C ARG A 165 22.03 -4.68 -12.63
N ASP A 166 22.25 -5.83 -12.04
CA ASP A 166 23.42 -6.67 -12.30
C ASP A 166 23.43 -7.11 -13.79
N GLU A 167 22.30 -7.55 -14.35
CA GLU A 167 22.14 -7.91 -15.76
C GLU A 167 22.41 -6.70 -16.70
N LEU A 168 21.89 -5.51 -16.36
CA LEU A 168 22.18 -4.27 -17.09
C LEU A 168 23.66 -3.88 -16.99
N THR A 169 24.28 -3.99 -15.83
CA THR A 169 25.70 -3.70 -15.61
C THR A 169 26.58 -4.60 -16.46
N ASP A 170 26.25 -5.89 -16.55
CA ASP A 170 27.00 -6.82 -17.38
C ASP A 170 26.98 -6.42 -18.86
N LEU A 171 25.80 -6.00 -19.38
CA LEU A 171 25.68 -5.52 -20.76
C LEU A 171 26.44 -4.19 -20.97
N ILE A 172 26.29 -3.23 -20.07
CA ILE A 172 26.98 -1.94 -20.13
C ILE A 172 28.49 -2.15 -20.14
N THR A 173 29.01 -2.97 -19.20
CA THR A 173 30.44 -3.24 -19.09
C THR A 173 31.01 -3.86 -20.37
N LYS A 174 30.28 -4.82 -20.95
CA LYS A 174 30.69 -5.45 -22.20
C LYS A 174 30.72 -4.46 -23.37
N LEU A 175 29.70 -3.58 -23.48
CA LEU A 175 29.66 -2.53 -24.50
C LEU A 175 30.78 -1.50 -24.32
N GLU A 176 31.06 -1.07 -23.09
CA GLU A 176 32.14 -0.12 -22.79
C GLU A 176 33.52 -0.69 -23.16
N VAL A 177 33.77 -1.97 -22.88
CA VAL A 177 35.02 -2.65 -23.28
C VAL A 177 35.16 -2.65 -24.79
N THR A 178 34.09 -2.89 -25.57
CA THR A 178 34.12 -2.85 -27.01
C THR A 178 34.38 -1.43 -27.56
N ILE A 179 33.91 -0.39 -26.87
CA ILE A 179 34.13 1.01 -27.23
C ILE A 179 35.58 1.43 -26.97
N ASP A 180 36.14 1.03 -25.78
CA ASP A 180 37.46 1.50 -25.34
C ASP A 180 38.62 0.76 -26.00
N TYR A 181 38.42 -0.49 -26.44
CA TYR A 181 39.47 -1.34 -27.05
C TYR A 181 39.10 -1.91 -28.43
N PRO A 182 38.83 -1.07 -29.41
CA PRO A 182 38.36 -1.54 -30.72
C PRO A 182 39.42 -2.29 -31.56
N GLU A 183 40.70 -2.28 -31.14
CA GLU A 183 41.80 -2.93 -31.83
C GLU A 183 42.29 -4.26 -31.18
N GLU A 184 41.74 -4.61 -30.02
CA GLU A 184 42.06 -5.88 -29.39
C GLU A 184 41.06 -6.93 -29.89
N ASP A 185 41.51 -8.13 -30.32
CA ASP A 185 40.69 -9.32 -30.60
C ASP A 185 40.04 -9.87 -29.27
N LEU A 186 39.43 -8.98 -28.50
CA LEU A 186 38.55 -9.37 -27.44
C LEU A 186 37.34 -10.00 -28.12
N GLU A 187 36.91 -11.19 -27.64
CA GLU A 187 35.74 -11.89 -28.16
C GLU A 187 34.60 -10.84 -28.34
N ASP A 188 34.43 -10.39 -29.60
CA ASP A 188 33.44 -9.35 -29.93
C ASP A 188 32.08 -9.81 -29.44
N LEU A 189 31.47 -8.99 -28.59
CA LEU A 189 30.09 -9.19 -28.23
C LEU A 189 29.30 -9.15 -29.52
N THR A 190 28.73 -10.26 -29.90
CA THR A 190 27.91 -10.28 -31.13
C THR A 190 26.64 -9.46 -30.87
N ASN A 191 26.14 -8.78 -31.91
CA ASN A 191 24.84 -8.10 -31.83
C ASN A 191 23.73 -9.07 -31.37
N GLU A 192 23.90 -10.37 -31.55
CA GLU A 192 22.99 -11.42 -31.14
C GLU A 192 23.00 -11.56 -29.59
N GLU A 193 24.17 -11.57 -28.94
CA GLU A 193 24.29 -11.67 -27.47
C GLU A 193 23.72 -10.42 -26.77
N ILE A 194 23.92 -9.23 -27.34
CA ILE A 194 23.32 -7.99 -26.83
C ILE A 194 21.79 -8.07 -26.97
N ALA A 195 21.29 -8.52 -28.12
CA ALA A 195 19.86 -8.64 -28.39
C ALA A 195 19.19 -9.67 -27.45
N GLU A 196 19.86 -10.79 -27.15
CA GLU A 196 19.40 -11.80 -26.21
C GLU A 196 19.33 -11.22 -24.80
N GLY A 197 20.36 -10.52 -24.33
CA GLY A 197 20.39 -9.87 -23.03
C GLY A 197 19.28 -8.83 -22.87
N LEU A 198 19.11 -7.94 -23.87
CA LEU A 198 18.04 -6.95 -23.90
C LEU A 198 16.65 -7.60 -23.88
N THR A 199 16.45 -8.69 -24.63
CA THR A 199 15.19 -9.43 -24.68
C THR A 199 14.88 -10.10 -23.33
N ALA A 200 15.89 -10.62 -22.64
CA ALA A 200 15.72 -11.21 -21.31
C ALA A 200 15.28 -10.16 -20.27
N ILE A 201 15.92 -9.00 -20.27
CA ILE A 201 15.57 -7.87 -19.38
C ILE A 201 14.17 -7.34 -19.70
N GLU A 202 13.86 -7.09 -20.98
CA GLU A 202 12.52 -6.68 -21.43
C GLU A 202 11.44 -7.63 -20.92
N LYS A 203 11.62 -8.94 -21.12
CA LYS A 203 10.67 -9.96 -20.67
C LYS A 203 10.47 -9.93 -19.16
N SER A 204 11.55 -9.75 -18.39
CA SER A 204 11.52 -9.68 -16.93
C SER A 204 10.72 -8.46 -16.46
N LEU A 205 11.03 -7.26 -16.96
CA LEU A 205 10.34 -6.00 -16.61
C LEU A 205 8.88 -6.01 -17.10
N SER A 206 8.61 -6.48 -18.33
CA SER A 206 7.25 -6.58 -18.86
C SER A 206 6.38 -7.55 -18.06
N SER A 207 6.94 -8.67 -17.59
CA SER A 207 6.22 -9.63 -16.74
C SER A 207 5.82 -9.00 -15.42
N LEU A 208 6.70 -8.20 -14.81
CA LEU A 208 6.42 -7.49 -13.56
C LEU A 208 5.36 -6.40 -13.77
N LEU A 209 5.43 -5.64 -14.86
CA LEU A 209 4.44 -4.59 -15.18
C LEU A 209 3.04 -5.14 -15.48
N LYS A 210 2.94 -6.26 -16.18
CA LYS A 210 1.63 -6.89 -16.48
C LYS A 210 0.80 -7.17 -15.22
N ARG A 211 1.45 -7.36 -14.08
CA ARG A 211 0.82 -7.65 -12.79
C ARG A 211 0.62 -6.41 -11.91
N SER A 212 1.00 -5.23 -12.40
CA SER A 212 0.89 -4.00 -11.58
C SER A 212 -0.55 -3.62 -11.26
N GLU A 213 -1.49 -3.90 -12.17
CA GLU A 213 -2.92 -3.65 -11.94
C GLU A 213 -3.46 -4.57 -10.82
N GLU A 214 -3.06 -5.84 -10.81
CA GLU A 214 -3.40 -6.76 -9.72
C GLU A 214 -2.79 -6.31 -8.40
N GLY A 215 -1.54 -5.84 -8.41
CA GLY A 215 -0.86 -5.26 -7.25
C GLY A 215 -1.59 -4.03 -6.69
N ARG A 216 -2.10 -3.16 -7.57
CA ARG A 216 -2.93 -2.01 -7.18
C ARG A 216 -4.21 -2.46 -6.47
N ILE A 217 -4.92 -3.42 -7.05
CA ILE A 217 -6.15 -3.96 -6.47
C ILE A 217 -5.89 -4.65 -5.12
N ILE A 218 -4.77 -5.36 -4.99
CA ILE A 218 -4.37 -5.98 -3.72
C ILE A 218 -4.17 -4.91 -2.64
N LYS A 219 -3.48 -3.81 -2.93
CA LYS A 219 -3.18 -2.75 -1.97
C LYS A 219 -4.38 -1.88 -1.66
N GLU A 220 -5.01 -1.32 -2.68
CA GLU A 220 -6.05 -0.31 -2.53
C GLU A 220 -7.44 -0.92 -2.34
N GLY A 221 -7.65 -2.14 -2.83
CA GLY A 221 -8.95 -2.78 -2.95
C GLY A 221 -9.60 -2.52 -4.31
N LEU A 222 -10.70 -3.22 -4.57
CA LEU A 222 -11.52 -3.03 -5.77
C LEU A 222 -12.37 -1.78 -5.63
N CYS A 223 -12.06 -0.77 -6.44
CA CYS A 223 -12.89 0.42 -6.55
C CYS A 223 -14.26 0.02 -7.13
N THR A 224 -15.31 0.08 -6.31
CA THR A 224 -16.62 -0.53 -6.60
C THR A 224 -17.72 0.51 -6.68
N ALA A 225 -18.42 0.56 -7.81
CA ALA A 225 -19.61 1.38 -7.98
C ALA A 225 -20.88 0.56 -7.78
N ILE A 226 -21.80 1.03 -6.90
CA ILE A 226 -23.16 0.48 -6.74
C ILE A 226 -24.10 1.34 -7.53
N VAL A 227 -24.67 0.79 -8.61
CA VAL A 227 -25.54 1.50 -9.55
C VAL A 227 -26.89 0.81 -9.69
N GLY A 228 -27.92 1.54 -10.13
CA GLY A 228 -29.28 1.04 -10.30
C GLY A 228 -30.29 2.16 -10.16
N ARG A 229 -31.56 1.89 -10.52
CA ARG A 229 -32.67 2.86 -10.42
C ARG A 229 -32.88 3.37 -8.98
N PRO A 230 -33.52 4.52 -8.80
CA PRO A 230 -34.09 4.89 -7.51
C PRO A 230 -34.97 3.75 -6.96
N ASN A 231 -34.90 3.48 -5.67
CA ASN A 231 -35.65 2.43 -4.96
C ASN A 231 -35.38 0.97 -5.38
N ALA A 232 -34.34 0.69 -6.19
CA ALA A 232 -33.90 -0.70 -6.47
C ALA A 232 -33.28 -1.37 -5.23
N GLY A 233 -32.94 -0.60 -4.18
CA GLY A 233 -32.43 -1.12 -2.94
C GLY A 233 -30.93 -0.94 -2.75
N LYS A 234 -30.30 0.00 -3.46
CA LYS A 234 -28.86 0.32 -3.34
C LYS A 234 -28.44 0.64 -1.90
N SER A 235 -29.17 1.55 -1.23
CA SER A 235 -28.90 1.91 0.17
C SER A 235 -29.13 0.73 1.14
N SER A 236 -30.10 -0.15 0.84
CA SER A 236 -30.35 -1.36 1.63
C SER A 236 -29.21 -2.36 1.45
N LEU A 237 -28.72 -2.53 0.21
CA LEU A 237 -27.54 -3.36 -0.06
C LEU A 237 -26.32 -2.81 0.66
N LEU A 238 -26.05 -1.51 0.55
CA LEU A 238 -24.95 -0.86 1.26
C LEU A 238 -25.01 -1.11 2.77
N ASN A 239 -26.19 -0.92 3.37
CA ASN A 239 -26.36 -1.15 4.81
C ASN A 239 -26.19 -2.63 5.18
N ALA A 240 -26.67 -3.57 4.36
CA ALA A 240 -26.47 -4.99 4.57
C ALA A 240 -24.97 -5.35 4.54
N LEU A 241 -24.25 -4.85 3.54
CA LEU A 241 -22.81 -5.02 3.40
C LEU A 241 -22.02 -4.44 4.58
N LEU A 242 -22.44 -3.29 5.11
CA LEU A 242 -21.80 -2.65 6.27
C LEU A 242 -22.13 -3.34 7.61
N GLN A 243 -23.25 -4.09 7.71
CA GLN A 243 -23.64 -4.80 8.92
C GLN A 243 -22.97 -6.17 9.06
N GLU A 244 -22.73 -6.88 7.97
CA GLU A 244 -22.04 -8.17 7.97
C GLU A 244 -20.55 -8.05 8.24
N ASP A 245 -19.91 -7.04 7.69
CA ASP A 245 -18.54 -6.70 8.06
C ASP A 245 -18.58 -5.66 9.18
N ARG A 246 -18.10 -6.04 10.36
CA ARG A 246 -17.69 -5.06 11.35
C ARG A 246 -16.53 -4.28 10.72
N ALA A 247 -16.92 -3.25 9.96
CA ALA A 247 -15.99 -2.32 9.36
C ALA A 247 -14.97 -1.95 10.43
N ILE A 248 -13.73 -2.32 10.23
CA ILE A 248 -12.62 -1.68 10.91
C ILE A 248 -12.58 -0.29 10.28
N VAL A 249 -13.51 0.58 10.72
CA VAL A 249 -13.43 2.01 10.47
C VAL A 249 -12.25 2.47 11.29
N THR A 250 -11.08 2.50 10.69
CA THR A 250 -9.95 3.22 11.26
C THR A 250 -10.24 4.69 11.02
N ASP A 251 -10.88 5.35 11.99
CA ASP A 251 -10.81 6.79 12.12
C ASP A 251 -9.34 7.17 12.39
N ILE A 252 -8.55 7.30 11.34
CA ILE A 252 -7.23 7.94 11.43
C ILE A 252 -7.51 9.43 11.34
N PRO A 253 -7.40 10.19 12.45
CA PRO A 253 -7.59 11.64 12.41
C PRO A 253 -6.50 12.26 11.54
N GLY A 254 -6.88 12.85 10.42
CA GLY A 254 -5.96 13.60 9.55
C GLY A 254 -6.16 13.42 8.04
N THR A 255 -7.00 12.49 7.57
CA THR A 255 -7.25 12.26 6.14
C THR A 255 -8.56 12.88 5.62
N THR A 256 -9.18 13.79 6.39
CA THR A 256 -10.46 14.43 6.06
C THR A 256 -10.28 15.58 5.06
N ARG A 257 -10.09 15.28 3.77
CA ARG A 257 -10.35 16.29 2.72
C ARG A 257 -10.86 15.73 1.38
N ASP A 258 -10.90 14.42 1.20
CA ASP A 258 -11.46 13.81 -0.01
C ASP A 258 -12.66 12.94 0.36
N THR A 259 -13.62 12.82 -0.56
CA THR A 259 -14.89 12.07 -0.49
C THR A 259 -14.81 10.86 0.45
N ILE A 260 -15.77 10.73 1.38
CA ILE A 260 -15.85 9.62 2.33
C ILE A 260 -15.98 8.32 1.52
N GLU A 261 -14.83 7.67 1.29
CA GLU A 261 -14.76 6.33 0.70
C GLU A 261 -14.95 5.32 1.82
N GLU A 262 -16.01 4.53 1.75
CA GLU A 262 -16.24 3.43 2.69
C GLU A 262 -15.54 2.18 2.16
N SER A 263 -14.65 1.62 2.96
CA SER A 263 -13.97 0.35 2.65
C SER A 263 -14.64 -0.78 3.41
N ILE A 264 -15.10 -1.78 2.69
CA ILE A 264 -15.72 -3.00 3.25
C ILE A 264 -14.95 -4.23 2.79
N LYS A 265 -15.06 -5.34 3.51
CA LYS A 265 -14.42 -6.60 3.14
C LYS A 265 -15.49 -7.67 2.95
N ILE A 266 -15.60 -8.20 1.73
CA ILE A 266 -16.59 -9.22 1.37
C ILE A 266 -15.86 -10.45 0.85
N GLY A 267 -16.07 -11.61 1.48
CA GLY A 267 -15.41 -12.86 1.10
C GLY A 267 -13.89 -12.80 1.12
N GLY A 268 -13.30 -11.90 1.94
CA GLY A 268 -11.85 -11.67 2.00
C GLY A 268 -11.35 -10.57 1.05
N VAL A 269 -12.18 -10.10 0.12
CA VAL A 269 -11.84 -9.10 -0.90
C VAL A 269 -12.15 -7.70 -0.36
N PRO A 270 -11.18 -6.78 -0.31
CA PRO A 270 -11.44 -5.39 0.06
C PRO A 270 -12.12 -4.65 -1.10
N LEU A 271 -13.30 -4.09 -0.84
CA LEU A 271 -14.05 -3.24 -1.76
C LEU A 271 -14.01 -1.80 -1.26
N VAL A 272 -13.67 -0.86 -2.12
CA VAL A 272 -13.72 0.57 -1.86
C VAL A 272 -14.94 1.13 -2.58
N LEU A 273 -15.96 1.51 -1.81
CA LEU A 273 -17.23 1.98 -2.36
C LEU A 273 -17.15 3.43 -2.77
N MET A 274 -17.45 3.71 -4.04
CA MET A 274 -17.49 5.06 -4.60
C MET A 274 -18.82 5.75 -4.30
N ASP A 275 -18.76 7.06 -3.99
CA ASP A 275 -19.93 7.97 -3.91
C ASP A 275 -21.03 7.51 -2.94
N THR A 276 -20.63 7.07 -1.73
CA THR A 276 -21.57 6.63 -0.68
C THR A 276 -22.50 7.76 -0.21
N ALA A 277 -22.11 9.04 -0.34
CA ALA A 277 -22.93 10.19 0.00
C ALA A 277 -24.22 10.26 -0.85
N GLY A 278 -24.14 9.98 -2.15
CA GLY A 278 -25.30 9.90 -3.04
C GLY A 278 -26.22 8.72 -2.76
N LEU A 279 -25.74 7.70 -2.08
CA LEU A 279 -26.52 6.51 -1.68
C LEU A 279 -27.28 6.71 -0.36
N ARG A 280 -26.84 7.64 0.51
CA ARG A 280 -27.46 7.95 1.81
C ARG A 280 -28.57 9.01 1.74
N GLU A 281 -28.49 9.94 0.79
CA GLU A 281 -29.51 11.00 0.60
C GLU A 281 -30.67 10.55 -0.31
N THR A 282 -31.68 9.97 0.28
CA THR A 282 -32.98 9.73 -0.37
C THR A 282 -33.96 10.88 -0.09
N ASN A 283 -33.83 12.01 -0.78
CA ASN A 283 -34.93 12.96 -0.89
C ASN A 283 -34.85 13.84 -2.16
N ASN A 284 -35.75 13.53 -3.08
CA ASN A 284 -36.33 14.41 -4.12
C ASN A 284 -35.56 15.69 -4.50
N LYS A 285 -34.77 15.64 -5.61
CA LYS A 285 -34.74 16.67 -6.68
C LYS A 285 -33.67 16.50 -7.77
N VAL A 286 -33.04 15.35 -7.93
CA VAL A 286 -31.86 15.26 -8.82
C VAL A 286 -31.84 13.98 -9.68
N GLU A 287 -32.92 13.65 -10.41
CA GLU A 287 -32.92 12.46 -11.30
C GLU A 287 -31.89 12.53 -12.44
N LYS A 288 -31.75 13.70 -13.10
CA LYS A 288 -30.74 13.85 -14.19
C LYS A 288 -29.31 13.85 -13.74
N ILE A 289 -28.99 14.44 -12.56
CA ILE A 289 -27.62 14.46 -11.98
C ILE A 289 -27.24 13.05 -11.50
N GLY A 290 -28.20 12.23 -11.06
CA GLY A 290 -27.97 10.85 -10.65
C GLY A 290 -27.49 9.93 -11.78
N ILE A 291 -27.99 10.10 -12.99
CA ILE A 291 -27.60 9.28 -14.17
C ILE A 291 -26.20 9.65 -14.65
N GLU A 292 -25.84 10.94 -14.67
CA GLU A 292 -24.49 11.37 -15.06
C GLU A 292 -23.45 10.90 -14.03
N ARG A 293 -23.71 11.06 -12.73
CA ARG A 293 -22.84 10.55 -11.65
C ARG A 293 -22.67 9.04 -11.72
N ALA A 294 -23.75 8.29 -11.95
CA ALA A 294 -23.68 6.83 -12.10
C ALA A 294 -22.78 6.43 -13.28
N LYS A 295 -22.84 7.15 -14.40
CA LYS A 295 -21.96 6.93 -15.55
C LYS A 295 -20.50 7.25 -15.24
N GLU A 296 -20.23 8.35 -14.53
CA GLU A 296 -18.88 8.73 -14.09
C GLU A 296 -18.30 7.71 -13.10
N SER A 297 -19.10 7.28 -12.11
CA SER A 297 -18.68 6.25 -11.14
C SER A 297 -18.41 4.92 -11.83
N MET A 298 -19.29 4.50 -12.76
CA MET A 298 -19.05 3.29 -13.58
C MET A 298 -17.78 3.39 -14.45
N ALA A 299 -17.42 4.60 -14.92
CA ALA A 299 -16.24 4.77 -15.75
C ALA A 299 -14.93 4.63 -14.97
N LYS A 300 -14.96 4.96 -13.69
CA LYS A 300 -13.79 4.92 -12.79
C LYS A 300 -13.68 3.63 -11.97
N ALA A 301 -14.78 2.87 -11.87
CA ALA A 301 -14.84 1.67 -11.04
C ALA A 301 -14.15 0.47 -11.70
N ASP A 302 -13.43 -0.31 -10.87
CA ASP A 302 -12.87 -1.62 -11.24
C ASP A 302 -13.96 -2.69 -11.28
N LEU A 303 -15.00 -2.55 -10.43
CA LEU A 303 -16.14 -3.45 -10.33
C LEU A 303 -17.44 -2.66 -10.31
N VAL A 304 -18.44 -3.11 -11.05
CA VAL A 304 -19.78 -2.52 -11.03
C VAL A 304 -20.78 -3.51 -10.46
N LEU A 305 -21.43 -3.14 -9.34
CA LEU A 305 -22.56 -3.87 -8.76
C LEU A 305 -23.85 -3.20 -9.22
N ALA A 306 -24.52 -3.78 -10.21
CA ALA A 306 -25.76 -3.26 -10.75
C ALA A 306 -26.95 -3.85 -10.01
N VAL A 307 -27.67 -3.02 -9.24
CA VAL A 307 -28.82 -3.43 -8.42
C VAL A 307 -30.10 -3.28 -9.24
N ILE A 308 -30.78 -4.38 -9.47
CA ILE A 308 -32.06 -4.48 -10.19
C ILE A 308 -33.16 -4.93 -9.23
N ASP A 309 -34.33 -4.32 -9.30
CA ASP A 309 -35.51 -4.71 -8.54
C ASP A 309 -36.20 -5.89 -9.22
N GLY A 310 -36.06 -7.09 -8.69
CA GLY A 310 -36.62 -8.32 -9.25
C GLY A 310 -38.15 -8.40 -9.15
N SER A 311 -38.79 -7.58 -8.31
CA SER A 311 -40.26 -7.55 -8.14
C SER A 311 -41.01 -6.68 -9.17
N GLN A 312 -40.31 -6.13 -10.17
CA GLN A 312 -40.86 -5.30 -11.22
C GLN A 312 -40.28 -5.65 -12.58
N PRO A 313 -41.02 -5.50 -13.70
CA PRO A 313 -40.48 -5.70 -15.03
C PRO A 313 -39.27 -4.79 -15.33
N LEU A 314 -38.33 -5.23 -16.18
CA LEU A 314 -37.19 -4.41 -16.62
C LEU A 314 -37.66 -3.13 -17.32
N SER A 315 -37.31 -1.99 -16.73
CA SER A 315 -37.54 -0.70 -17.38
C SER A 315 -36.53 -0.45 -18.50
N GLU A 316 -36.75 0.57 -19.32
CA GLU A 316 -35.77 1.00 -20.34
C GLU A 316 -34.47 1.52 -19.73
N GLU A 317 -34.53 2.07 -18.51
CA GLU A 317 -33.35 2.48 -17.76
C GLU A 317 -32.50 1.26 -17.32
N ASP A 318 -33.17 0.19 -16.81
CA ASP A 318 -32.51 -1.05 -16.46
C ASP A 318 -31.85 -1.71 -17.67
N LYS A 319 -32.56 -1.78 -18.80
CA LYS A 319 -32.01 -2.32 -20.05
C LYS A 319 -30.81 -1.53 -20.54
N THR A 320 -30.85 -0.19 -20.40
CA THR A 320 -29.76 0.70 -20.78
C THR A 320 -28.56 0.48 -19.84
N LEU A 321 -28.77 0.36 -18.52
CA LEU A 321 -27.76 0.05 -17.54
C LEU A 321 -27.09 -1.29 -17.88
N LEU A 322 -27.88 -2.35 -18.04
CA LEU A 322 -27.40 -3.70 -18.37
C LEU A 322 -26.54 -3.74 -19.66
N LYS A 323 -26.98 -3.01 -20.70
CA LYS A 323 -26.19 -2.87 -21.94
C LYS A 323 -24.80 -2.23 -21.70
N ASN A 324 -24.74 -1.24 -20.80
CA ASN A 324 -23.50 -0.52 -20.48
C ASN A 324 -22.52 -1.33 -19.62
N LEU A 325 -22.95 -2.48 -19.07
CA LEU A 325 -22.08 -3.40 -18.34
C LEU A 325 -21.24 -4.30 -19.26
N LYS A 326 -21.63 -4.45 -20.54
CA LYS A 326 -20.93 -5.33 -21.47
C LYS A 326 -19.44 -4.95 -21.61
N GLY A 327 -18.56 -5.94 -21.43
CA GLY A 327 -17.12 -5.75 -21.51
C GLY A 327 -16.49 -5.12 -20.26
N ARG A 328 -17.27 -4.94 -19.19
CA ARG A 328 -16.77 -4.48 -17.88
C ARG A 328 -16.77 -5.62 -16.87
N LYS A 329 -15.92 -5.51 -15.86
CA LYS A 329 -16.00 -6.37 -14.67
C LYS A 329 -17.24 -5.93 -13.88
N ALA A 330 -18.31 -6.70 -13.96
CA ALA A 330 -19.58 -6.33 -13.38
C ALA A 330 -20.33 -7.55 -12.84
N MET A 331 -21.26 -7.30 -11.93
CA MET A 331 -22.20 -8.27 -11.36
C MET A 331 -23.58 -7.63 -11.26
N VAL A 332 -24.61 -8.40 -11.57
CA VAL A 332 -26.01 -7.97 -11.39
C VAL A 332 -26.52 -8.53 -10.07
N ILE A 333 -26.99 -7.64 -9.22
CA ILE A 333 -27.64 -7.96 -7.95
C ILE A 333 -29.15 -7.90 -8.16
N LEU A 334 -29.79 -9.06 -8.26
CA LEU A 334 -31.25 -9.17 -8.37
C LEU A 334 -31.85 -9.07 -6.97
N ASN A 335 -32.20 -7.85 -6.57
CA ASN A 335 -32.66 -7.54 -5.22
C ASN A 335 -34.16 -7.71 -5.06
N LYS A 336 -34.63 -7.73 -3.80
CA LYS A 336 -36.00 -7.97 -3.35
C LYS A 336 -36.52 -9.38 -3.69
N TYR A 337 -35.62 -10.35 -3.57
CA TYR A 337 -35.93 -11.77 -3.83
C TYR A 337 -36.94 -12.35 -2.81
N ASP A 338 -37.26 -11.62 -1.74
CA ASP A 338 -38.33 -11.89 -0.77
C ASP A 338 -39.72 -11.59 -1.30
N LEU A 339 -39.84 -10.93 -2.45
CA LEU A 339 -41.13 -10.61 -3.13
C LEU A 339 -41.33 -11.53 -4.35
N PRO A 340 -42.59 -11.59 -4.89
CA PRO A 340 -42.81 -12.28 -6.16
C PRO A 340 -41.91 -11.69 -7.27
N GLN A 341 -41.23 -12.56 -8.01
CA GLN A 341 -40.30 -12.14 -9.06
C GLN A 341 -41.02 -11.94 -10.38
N GLU A 342 -40.80 -10.80 -11.02
CA GLU A 342 -41.32 -10.44 -12.37
C GLU A 342 -40.21 -10.56 -13.44
N ILE A 343 -38.95 -10.79 -13.01
CA ILE A 343 -37.80 -10.90 -13.89
C ILE A 343 -37.05 -12.19 -13.56
N GLY A 344 -36.63 -12.91 -14.61
CA GLY A 344 -35.73 -14.07 -14.49
C GLY A 344 -34.31 -13.76 -14.95
N GLU A 345 -33.35 -14.60 -14.56
CA GLU A 345 -31.95 -14.51 -15.00
C GLU A 345 -31.77 -14.48 -16.51
N LYS A 346 -32.66 -15.19 -17.26
CA LYS A 346 -32.61 -15.23 -18.73
C LYS A 346 -32.80 -13.85 -19.37
N GLU A 347 -33.70 -13.05 -18.84
CA GLU A 347 -33.99 -11.70 -19.35
C GLU A 347 -32.80 -10.76 -19.08
N ILE A 348 -32.10 -10.97 -17.94
CA ILE A 348 -30.90 -10.21 -17.58
C ILE A 348 -29.77 -10.62 -18.53
N HIS A 349 -29.53 -11.90 -18.77
CA HIS A 349 -28.49 -12.37 -19.67
C HIS A 349 -28.73 -11.93 -21.14
N GLU A 350 -29.98 -11.87 -21.59
CA GLU A 350 -30.29 -11.32 -22.92
C GLU A 350 -29.86 -9.84 -23.05
N ALA A 351 -30.03 -9.04 -21.99
CA ALA A 351 -29.67 -7.63 -21.98
C ALA A 351 -28.20 -7.38 -21.71
N ALA A 352 -27.63 -8.04 -20.72
CA ALA A 352 -26.28 -7.79 -20.19
C ALA A 352 -25.18 -8.73 -20.80
N GLY A 353 -25.58 -9.88 -21.35
CA GLY A 353 -24.64 -10.94 -21.74
C GLY A 353 -24.31 -11.85 -20.56
N ASP A 354 -23.15 -12.50 -20.63
CA ASP A 354 -22.71 -13.51 -19.66
C ASP A 354 -22.10 -12.88 -18.40
N ILE A 355 -22.92 -12.06 -17.70
CA ILE A 355 -22.53 -11.40 -16.44
C ILE A 355 -23.14 -12.18 -15.27
N PRO A 356 -22.40 -12.43 -14.18
CA PRO A 356 -22.92 -13.09 -12.99
C PRO A 356 -24.16 -12.37 -12.44
N VAL A 357 -25.20 -13.14 -12.12
CA VAL A 357 -26.43 -12.65 -11.51
C VAL A 357 -26.59 -13.29 -10.15
N VAL A 358 -26.73 -12.49 -9.10
CA VAL A 358 -26.90 -12.97 -7.74
C VAL A 358 -28.23 -12.49 -7.17
N PRO A 359 -29.18 -13.40 -6.89
CA PRO A 359 -30.44 -13.08 -6.26
C PRO A 359 -30.25 -12.83 -4.76
N ILE A 360 -30.70 -11.67 -4.25
CA ILE A 360 -30.60 -11.31 -2.84
C ILE A 360 -31.90 -10.68 -2.31
N SER A 361 -32.05 -10.71 -0.99
CA SER A 361 -32.92 -9.78 -0.28
C SER A 361 -32.06 -8.94 0.66
N ALA A 362 -31.69 -7.76 0.22
CA ALA A 362 -30.91 -6.82 1.03
C ALA A 362 -31.60 -6.41 2.33
N ARG A 363 -32.93 -6.62 2.43
CA ARG A 363 -33.72 -6.34 3.64
C ARG A 363 -33.57 -7.42 4.70
N TYR A 364 -33.45 -8.67 4.30
CA TYR A 364 -33.41 -9.84 5.20
C TYR A 364 -32.04 -10.53 5.24
N GLY A 365 -31.07 -10.04 4.47
CA GLY A 365 -29.71 -10.60 4.41
C GLY A 365 -29.61 -11.95 3.67
N SER A 366 -30.67 -12.40 2.99
CA SER A 366 -30.61 -13.65 2.22
C SER A 366 -29.88 -13.43 0.89
N GLY A 367 -29.07 -14.42 0.46
CA GLY A 367 -28.25 -14.35 -0.76
C GLY A 367 -26.91 -13.64 -0.58
N MET A 368 -26.53 -13.28 0.66
CA MET A 368 -25.26 -12.59 0.91
C MET A 368 -24.07 -13.54 0.83
N GLU A 369 -24.20 -14.78 1.27
CA GLU A 369 -23.17 -15.82 1.13
C GLU A 369 -22.87 -16.12 -0.35
N GLU A 370 -23.91 -16.18 -1.18
CA GLU A 370 -23.78 -16.36 -2.63
C GLU A 370 -23.14 -15.14 -3.29
N LEU A 371 -23.42 -13.93 -2.79
CA LEU A 371 -22.75 -12.70 -3.23
C LEU A 371 -21.25 -12.74 -2.89
N GLU A 372 -20.89 -13.16 -1.68
CA GLU A 372 -19.50 -13.32 -1.28
C GLU A 372 -18.76 -14.33 -2.15
N GLU A 373 -19.37 -15.49 -2.42
CA GLU A 373 -18.79 -16.52 -3.25
C GLU A 373 -18.59 -16.03 -4.69
N ALA A 374 -19.58 -15.37 -5.26
CA ALA A 374 -19.49 -14.81 -6.60
C ALA A 374 -18.42 -13.71 -6.71
N LEU A 375 -18.28 -12.85 -5.70
CA LEU A 375 -17.22 -11.86 -5.63
C LEU A 375 -15.84 -12.51 -5.52
N ARG A 376 -15.71 -13.57 -4.70
CA ARG A 376 -14.47 -14.34 -4.59
C ARG A 376 -14.10 -14.95 -5.94
N HIS A 377 -15.03 -15.57 -6.65
CA HIS A 377 -14.76 -16.12 -7.98
C HIS A 377 -14.32 -15.08 -9.01
N LEU A 378 -14.90 -13.88 -8.97
CA LEU A 378 -14.44 -12.75 -9.81
C LEU A 378 -13.02 -12.29 -9.51
N THR A 379 -12.48 -12.64 -8.34
CA THR A 379 -11.17 -12.23 -7.82
C THR A 379 -10.22 -13.39 -7.59
N GLU A 380 -10.62 -14.64 -7.80
CA GLU A 380 -9.88 -15.88 -7.45
C GLU A 380 -8.47 -16.00 -8.03
N HIS A 381 -8.16 -15.27 -9.11
CA HIS A 381 -6.80 -15.22 -9.64
C HIS A 381 -5.86 -14.36 -8.77
N GLN A 382 -6.38 -13.58 -7.82
CA GLN A 382 -5.60 -12.65 -7.00
C GLN A 382 -5.16 -13.24 -5.65
N ASP A 383 -5.90 -14.23 -5.08
CA ASP A 383 -5.62 -14.73 -3.72
C ASP A 383 -4.66 -15.93 -3.66
N ARG A 384 -4.61 -16.78 -4.69
CA ARG A 384 -3.87 -18.04 -4.61
C ARG A 384 -2.35 -17.90 -4.68
N ASP A 385 -1.84 -16.84 -5.30
CA ASP A 385 -0.41 -16.63 -5.51
C ASP A 385 0.13 -15.34 -4.88
N ALA A 386 -0.72 -14.53 -4.23
CA ALA A 386 -0.36 -13.24 -3.66
C ALA A 386 0.81 -13.27 -2.65
N GLY A 387 1.08 -14.42 -2.02
CA GLY A 387 2.23 -14.60 -1.12
C GLY A 387 3.48 -15.20 -1.79
N ARG A 388 3.38 -15.69 -3.04
CA ARG A 388 4.48 -16.35 -3.76
C ARG A 388 5.04 -15.54 -4.91
N GLU A 389 4.24 -14.66 -5.49
CA GLU A 389 4.60 -13.83 -6.62
C GLU A 389 4.85 -12.38 -6.22
N LEU A 390 5.78 -11.72 -6.90
CA LEU A 390 6.07 -10.31 -6.70
C LEU A 390 5.10 -9.46 -7.51
N PHE A 391 4.39 -8.54 -6.85
CA PHE A 391 3.53 -7.54 -7.46
C PHE A 391 4.05 -6.13 -7.18
N LEU A 392 3.89 -5.21 -8.10
CA LEU A 392 4.10 -3.79 -7.85
C LEU A 392 2.84 -3.19 -7.27
N THR A 393 2.90 -2.77 -6.02
CA THR A 393 1.76 -2.17 -5.28
C THR A 393 1.86 -0.65 -5.19
N ASN A 394 3.00 -0.06 -5.57
CA ASN A 394 3.26 1.37 -5.48
C ASN A 394 3.38 1.98 -6.89
N LEU A 395 2.61 3.03 -7.17
CA LEU A 395 2.61 3.73 -8.46
C LEU A 395 3.99 4.29 -8.84
N ARG A 396 4.80 4.72 -7.87
CA ARG A 396 6.18 5.16 -8.10
C ARG A 396 7.03 4.02 -8.69
N HIS A 397 6.91 2.82 -8.14
CA HIS A 397 7.64 1.65 -8.65
C HIS A 397 7.16 1.26 -10.05
N VAL A 398 5.85 1.32 -10.30
CA VAL A 398 5.28 1.05 -11.64
C VAL A 398 5.82 2.03 -12.67
N ASP A 399 5.83 3.33 -12.36
CA ASP A 399 6.34 4.37 -13.25
C ASP A 399 7.84 4.18 -13.54
N LEU A 400 8.65 3.88 -12.52
CA LEU A 400 10.08 3.64 -12.68
C LEU A 400 10.39 2.40 -13.51
N VAL A 401 9.69 1.28 -13.28
CA VAL A 401 9.86 0.07 -14.11
C VAL A 401 9.39 0.32 -15.55
N LYS A 402 8.31 1.10 -15.75
CA LYS A 402 7.86 1.49 -17.09
C LYS A 402 8.90 2.32 -17.82
N LYS A 403 9.49 3.32 -17.17
CA LYS A 403 10.56 4.15 -17.74
C LYS A 403 11.83 3.33 -18.06
N ALA A 404 12.18 2.38 -17.16
CA ALA A 404 13.28 1.45 -17.41
C ALA A 404 13.01 0.58 -18.65
N LEU A 405 11.79 0.05 -18.80
CA LEU A 405 11.38 -0.74 -19.96
C LEU A 405 11.40 0.08 -21.26
N GLU A 406 10.92 1.33 -21.22
CA GLU A 406 10.99 2.26 -22.37
C GLU A 406 12.44 2.53 -22.79
N ALA A 407 13.37 2.65 -21.85
CA ALA A 407 14.80 2.80 -22.14
C ALA A 407 15.38 1.52 -22.77
N VAL A 408 15.01 0.33 -22.26
CA VAL A 408 15.42 -0.94 -22.88
C VAL A 408 14.89 -1.07 -24.31
N HIS A 409 13.65 -0.66 -24.59
CA HIS A 409 13.11 -0.65 -25.96
C HIS A 409 13.89 0.28 -26.89
N ARG A 410 14.27 1.49 -26.43
CA ARG A 410 15.12 2.38 -27.22
C ARG A 410 16.50 1.78 -27.51
N ALA A 411 17.10 1.08 -26.55
CA ALA A 411 18.35 0.34 -26.75
C ALA A 411 18.19 -0.76 -27.82
N GLN A 412 17.07 -1.49 -27.83
CA GLN A 412 16.76 -2.49 -28.88
C GLN A 412 16.57 -1.87 -30.25
N GLU A 413 15.88 -0.71 -30.33
CA GLU A 413 15.71 0.05 -31.59
C GLU A 413 17.06 0.54 -32.12
N SER A 414 17.93 1.09 -31.25
CA SER A 414 19.27 1.54 -31.57
C SER A 414 20.13 0.38 -32.09
N LEU A 415 20.10 -0.78 -31.44
CA LEU A 415 20.80 -1.98 -31.92
C LEU A 415 20.29 -2.45 -33.27
N SER A 416 18.97 -2.50 -33.48
CA SER A 416 18.34 -2.93 -34.74
C SER A 416 18.64 -1.98 -35.88
N ALA A 417 18.82 -0.68 -35.61
CA ALA A 417 19.19 0.34 -36.56
C ALA A 417 20.71 0.36 -36.88
N GLY A 418 21.50 -0.50 -36.23
CA GLY A 418 22.95 -0.53 -36.39
C GLY A 418 23.64 0.71 -35.85
N MET A 419 23.07 1.34 -34.81
CA MET A 419 23.65 2.51 -34.16
C MET A 419 24.95 2.12 -33.42
N PRO A 420 25.89 3.05 -33.23
CA PRO A 420 27.09 2.82 -32.43
C PRO A 420 26.78 2.38 -30.99
N ALA A 421 27.67 1.60 -30.38
CA ALA A 421 27.51 1.02 -29.07
C ALA A 421 27.29 2.05 -27.92
N ASP A 422 27.89 3.25 -28.05
CA ASP A 422 27.70 4.38 -27.15
C ASP A 422 26.25 4.86 -27.09
N CYS A 423 25.50 4.82 -28.19
CA CYS A 423 24.07 5.15 -28.20
C CYS A 423 23.25 4.13 -27.37
N ILE A 424 23.59 2.84 -27.50
CA ILE A 424 22.92 1.76 -26.75
C ILE A 424 23.23 1.90 -25.25
N THR A 425 24.48 2.18 -24.92
CA THR A 425 24.95 2.34 -23.53
C THR A 425 24.20 3.46 -22.80
N VAL A 426 23.92 4.60 -23.46
CA VAL A 426 23.16 5.71 -22.86
C VAL A 426 21.77 5.26 -22.39
N ASP A 427 21.05 4.52 -23.23
CA ASP A 427 19.72 4.01 -22.88
C ASP A 427 19.77 2.95 -21.75
N LEU A 428 20.80 2.08 -21.77
CA LEU A 428 20.99 1.09 -20.69
C LEU A 428 21.33 1.74 -19.35
N VAL A 429 22.15 2.79 -19.34
CA VAL A 429 22.46 3.57 -18.13
C VAL A 429 21.19 4.26 -17.61
N GLU A 430 20.32 4.76 -18.48
CA GLU A 430 19.03 5.29 -18.05
C GLU A 430 18.17 4.20 -17.39
N ALA A 431 18.03 3.02 -18.00
CA ALA A 431 17.29 1.90 -17.42
C ALA A 431 17.85 1.50 -16.06
N TRP A 432 19.17 1.40 -15.92
CA TRP A 432 19.89 1.09 -14.70
C TRP A 432 19.62 2.11 -13.59
N ASN A 433 19.63 3.41 -13.91
CA ASN A 433 19.31 4.48 -12.98
C ASN A 433 17.86 4.41 -12.50
N ARG A 434 16.89 4.20 -13.41
CA ARG A 434 15.46 4.09 -13.06
C ARG A 434 15.21 2.91 -12.13
N MET A 435 15.87 1.79 -12.34
CA MET A 435 15.79 0.66 -11.41
C MET A 435 16.41 1.00 -10.05
N GLY A 436 17.53 1.71 -10.00
CA GLY A 436 18.17 2.14 -8.74
C GLY A 436 17.33 3.14 -7.92
N GLU A 437 16.52 3.96 -8.59
CA GLU A 437 15.59 4.87 -7.91
C GLU A 437 14.54 4.12 -7.07
N ILE A 438 14.20 2.86 -7.40
CA ILE A 438 13.24 2.06 -6.63
C ILE A 438 13.78 1.79 -5.23
N THR A 439 15.03 1.41 -5.11
CA THR A 439 15.71 1.09 -3.84
C THR A 439 16.33 2.28 -3.15
N GLY A 440 16.36 3.45 -3.83
CA GLY A 440 16.88 4.69 -3.26
C GLY A 440 18.39 4.91 -3.48
N GLU A 441 19.04 4.13 -4.35
CA GLU A 441 20.48 4.25 -4.60
C GLU A 441 20.86 5.48 -5.44
N THR A 442 19.92 5.96 -6.27
CA THR A 442 20.13 7.09 -7.21
C THR A 442 19.15 8.24 -6.97
N VAL A 443 18.58 8.34 -5.77
CA VAL A 443 17.51 9.31 -5.42
C VAL A 443 18.09 10.52 -4.72
N ASP A 444 17.54 11.70 -5.02
CA ASP A 444 17.89 12.93 -4.31
C ASP A 444 17.21 13.03 -2.93
N ASN A 445 17.74 13.93 -2.09
CA ASN A 445 17.25 14.14 -0.72
C ASN A 445 15.83 14.74 -0.69
N GLU A 446 15.41 15.46 -1.71
CA GLU A 446 14.09 16.11 -1.76
C GLU A 446 12.98 15.04 -1.93
N LEU A 447 13.20 14.08 -2.83
CA LEU A 447 12.27 12.97 -3.03
C LEU A 447 12.21 12.08 -1.78
N ILE A 448 13.35 11.78 -1.15
CA ILE A 448 13.40 11.04 0.12
C ILE A 448 12.53 11.73 1.17
N ASN A 449 12.69 13.04 1.38
CA ASN A 449 11.89 13.80 2.32
C ASN A 449 10.39 13.71 2.01
N THR A 450 10.01 13.90 0.74
CA THR A 450 8.61 13.84 0.28
C THR A 450 7.97 12.48 0.55
N ILE A 451 8.71 11.39 0.38
CA ILE A 451 8.23 10.04 0.67
C ILE A 451 7.95 9.89 2.18
N PHE A 452 8.90 10.30 3.04
CA PHE A 452 8.75 10.13 4.49
C PHE A 452 7.74 11.08 5.13
N GLU A 453 7.43 12.23 4.53
CA GLU A 453 6.36 13.13 4.99
C GLU A 453 4.95 12.48 5.00
N ARG A 454 4.76 11.42 4.21
CA ARG A 454 3.50 10.66 4.19
C ARG A 454 3.36 9.66 5.33
N PHE A 455 4.45 9.41 6.07
CA PHE A 455 4.46 8.46 7.18
C PHE A 455 3.80 9.04 8.44
N CYS A 456 3.43 8.14 9.36
CA CYS A 456 2.96 8.53 10.68
C CYS A 456 4.11 9.08 11.54
N VAL A 457 3.78 9.97 12.49
CA VAL A 457 4.71 10.36 13.56
C VAL A 457 4.96 9.14 14.45
N GLY A 458 6.22 8.91 14.82
CA GLY A 458 6.62 7.74 15.64
C GLY A 458 7.03 6.50 14.84
N LYS A 459 7.02 6.62 13.48
CA LYS A 459 7.53 5.60 12.54
C LYS A 459 8.71 6.13 11.73
#